data_0eb5aac6e733b021cfd74b014977df12
#
_entry.id   0eb5aac6e733b021cfd74b014977df12
#
_cell.length_a   1.000
_cell.length_b   1.000
_cell.length_c   1.000
_cell.angle_alpha   90.00
_cell.angle_beta   90.00
_cell.angle_gamma   90.00
#
_symmetry.space_group_name_H-M   'P 1'
#
loop_
_entity.id
_entity.type
_entity.pdbx_description
1 polymer ?
#
loop_
_entity_poly.entity_id
_entity_poly.type
_entity_poly.pdbx_seq_one_letter_code
_entity_poly.pdbx_strand_id
1 'polypeptide(L)'
;MSEPIAGVPLEKYAELCALMGNTGGDVAQENAIAAEHGVSAEAWKEAKEGYTAKMSDPSDMGKTAVAFMPLYQAAQEKMRGGGEPASLETYTRIHAEMAFRKDEEGNQIDYNRVLEENGFTHQSWLEVEGYWTPIVGAPDQPKWDPVLGQKFRELMQSESDKIFGIVR
;
A
#
# COMPACT_ATOMS: atom_id res chain seq x y z
N MET A 1 20.05 -11.19 8.94
CA MET A 1 19.95 -10.77 7.52
C MET A 1 19.75 -11.99 6.65
N SER A 2 18.81 -11.92 5.74
CA SER A 2 18.65 -12.98 4.74
C SER A 2 19.78 -12.91 3.72
N GLU A 3 20.31 -14.06 3.32
CA GLU A 3 21.31 -14.10 2.24
C GLU A 3 20.69 -13.59 0.93
N PRO A 4 21.45 -12.84 0.12
CA PRO A 4 20.99 -12.41 -1.21
C PRO A 4 20.64 -13.61 -2.08
N ILE A 5 19.56 -13.51 -2.83
CA ILE A 5 19.19 -14.51 -3.86
C ILE A 5 19.65 -14.00 -5.20
N ALA A 6 20.43 -14.81 -5.92
CA ALA A 6 21.03 -14.44 -7.20
C ALA A 6 21.82 -13.10 -7.15
N GLY A 7 22.43 -12.78 -6.01
CA GLY A 7 23.12 -11.51 -5.79
C GLY A 7 22.23 -10.31 -5.53
N VAL A 8 20.91 -10.51 -5.38
CA VAL A 8 19.92 -9.46 -5.10
C VAL A 8 19.56 -9.48 -3.61
N PRO A 9 20.02 -8.50 -2.81
CA PRO A 9 19.61 -8.39 -1.41
C PRO A 9 18.11 -8.09 -1.27
N LEU A 10 17.53 -8.40 -0.10
CA LEU A 10 16.11 -8.17 0.18
C LEU A 10 15.73 -6.69 0.02
N GLU A 11 16.61 -5.76 0.42
CA GLU A 11 16.43 -4.31 0.26
C GLU A 11 16.29 -3.93 -1.23
N LYS A 12 17.18 -4.48 -2.06
CA LYS A 12 17.15 -4.25 -3.51
C LYS A 12 15.93 -4.88 -4.16
N TYR A 13 15.56 -6.06 -3.72
CA TYR A 13 14.35 -6.73 -4.17
C TYR A 13 13.10 -5.89 -3.85
N ALA A 14 12.99 -5.36 -2.63
CA ALA A 14 11.87 -4.50 -2.22
C ALA A 14 11.81 -3.19 -3.03
N GLU A 15 12.98 -2.56 -3.28
CA GLU A 15 13.08 -1.37 -4.13
C GLU A 15 12.58 -1.64 -5.56
N LEU A 16 13.02 -2.74 -6.17
CA LEU A 16 12.59 -3.13 -7.51
C LEU A 16 11.09 -3.46 -7.54
N CYS A 17 10.57 -4.16 -6.54
CA CYS A 17 9.14 -4.43 -6.43
C CYS A 17 8.31 -3.13 -6.38
N ALA A 18 8.77 -2.12 -5.64
CA ALA A 18 8.11 -0.82 -5.59
C ALA A 18 8.12 -0.11 -6.95
N LEU A 19 9.26 -0.12 -7.65
CA LEU A 19 9.39 0.45 -9.00
C LEU A 19 8.50 -0.26 -10.04
N MET A 20 8.29 -1.56 -9.86
CA MET A 20 7.51 -2.41 -10.78
C MET A 20 6.02 -2.47 -10.44
N GLY A 21 5.57 -1.75 -9.43
CA GLY A 21 4.17 -1.78 -8.97
C GLY A 21 3.12 -1.46 -10.04
N ASN A 22 3.50 -0.71 -11.06
CA ASN A 22 2.61 -0.29 -12.15
C ASN A 22 2.83 -1.07 -13.46
N THR A 23 3.67 -2.10 -13.48
CA THR A 23 3.94 -2.88 -14.69
C THR A 23 2.82 -3.87 -15.03
N GLY A 24 1.93 -4.13 -14.10
CA GLY A 24 0.84 -5.11 -14.28
C GLY A 24 1.32 -6.55 -14.51
N GLY A 25 2.56 -6.86 -14.16
CA GLY A 25 3.18 -8.17 -14.39
C GLY A 25 3.82 -8.32 -15.78
N ASP A 26 3.99 -7.24 -16.53
CA ASP A 26 4.68 -7.25 -17.82
C ASP A 26 6.17 -7.56 -17.63
N VAL A 27 6.59 -8.76 -18.03
CA VAL A 27 7.95 -9.27 -17.84
C VAL A 27 8.99 -8.42 -18.58
N ALA A 28 8.67 -7.89 -19.76
CA ALA A 28 9.59 -7.04 -20.51
C ALA A 28 9.86 -5.72 -19.79
N GLN A 29 8.82 -5.10 -19.22
CA GLN A 29 8.98 -3.88 -18.42
C GLN A 29 9.72 -4.16 -17.11
N GLU A 30 9.42 -5.24 -16.41
CA GLU A 30 10.14 -5.65 -15.21
C GLU A 30 11.63 -5.84 -15.48
N ASN A 31 11.98 -6.56 -16.56
CA ASN A 31 13.36 -6.80 -16.95
C ASN A 31 14.10 -5.50 -17.31
N ALA A 32 13.43 -4.56 -17.99
CA ALA A 32 14.01 -3.26 -18.31
C ALA A 32 14.32 -2.45 -17.04
N ILE A 33 13.39 -2.40 -16.07
CA ILE A 33 13.59 -1.73 -14.78
C ILE A 33 14.74 -2.39 -13.99
N ALA A 34 14.76 -3.71 -13.93
CA ALA A 34 15.83 -4.45 -13.25
C ALA A 34 17.21 -4.15 -13.88
N ALA A 35 17.31 -4.11 -15.20
CA ALA A 35 18.54 -3.80 -15.93
C ALA A 35 19.05 -2.39 -15.65
N GLU A 36 18.16 -1.39 -15.59
CA GLU A 36 18.52 -0.01 -15.21
C GLU A 36 19.11 0.07 -13.80
N HIS A 37 18.78 -0.86 -12.93
CA HIS A 37 19.28 -0.95 -11.56
C HIS A 37 20.42 -1.98 -11.39
N GLY A 38 21.00 -2.43 -12.48
CA GLY A 38 22.15 -3.35 -12.48
C GLY A 38 21.82 -4.80 -12.19
N VAL A 39 20.57 -5.22 -12.35
CA VAL A 39 20.10 -6.59 -12.14
C VAL A 39 19.71 -7.21 -13.49
N SER A 40 20.34 -8.35 -13.85
CA SER A 40 20.00 -9.06 -15.08
C SER A 40 18.59 -9.66 -15.02
N ALA A 41 17.99 -9.94 -16.18
CA ALA A 41 16.70 -10.59 -16.26
C ALA A 41 16.68 -11.95 -15.56
N GLU A 42 17.76 -12.73 -15.69
CA GLU A 42 17.90 -14.02 -15.00
C GLU A 42 17.98 -13.87 -13.48
N ALA A 43 18.82 -12.94 -12.99
CA ALA A 43 18.96 -12.67 -11.57
C ALA A 43 17.66 -12.14 -10.96
N TRP A 44 16.93 -11.30 -11.68
CA TRP A 44 15.62 -10.81 -11.26
C TRP A 44 14.60 -11.95 -11.14
N LYS A 45 14.53 -12.82 -12.14
CA LYS A 45 13.66 -13.99 -12.14
C LYS A 45 13.94 -14.90 -10.94
N GLU A 46 15.22 -15.24 -10.71
CA GLU A 46 15.63 -16.09 -9.58
C GLU A 46 15.33 -15.44 -8.24
N ALA A 47 15.57 -14.14 -8.10
CA ALA A 47 15.25 -13.38 -6.88
C ALA A 47 13.74 -13.39 -6.60
N LYS A 48 12.92 -13.12 -7.63
CA LYS A 48 11.47 -13.11 -7.53
C LYS A 48 10.91 -14.47 -7.10
N GLU A 49 11.35 -15.55 -7.75
CA GLU A 49 10.96 -16.91 -7.40
C GLU A 49 11.44 -17.30 -6.01
N GLY A 50 12.68 -16.99 -5.66
CA GLY A 50 13.29 -17.36 -4.38
C GLY A 50 12.69 -16.61 -3.19
N TYR A 51 12.48 -15.31 -3.29
CA TYR A 51 11.86 -14.54 -2.20
C TYR A 51 10.38 -14.86 -2.05
N THR A 52 9.66 -15.08 -3.15
CA THR A 52 8.26 -15.52 -3.10
C THR A 52 8.15 -16.88 -2.41
N ALA A 53 9.04 -17.83 -2.75
CA ALA A 53 9.08 -19.13 -2.10
C ALA A 53 9.37 -19.01 -0.60
N LYS A 54 10.33 -18.18 -0.20
CA LYS A 54 10.64 -17.94 1.23
C LYS A 54 9.47 -17.36 1.99
N MET A 55 8.79 -16.35 1.43
CA MET A 55 7.62 -15.71 2.06
C MET A 55 6.44 -16.67 2.21
N SER A 56 6.35 -17.67 1.34
CA SER A 56 5.29 -18.68 1.33
C SER A 56 5.67 -19.94 2.13
N ASP A 57 6.93 -20.07 2.58
CA ASP A 57 7.41 -21.25 3.29
C ASP A 57 6.99 -21.18 4.78
N PRO A 58 6.21 -22.16 5.28
CA PRO A 58 5.85 -22.22 6.69
C PRO A 58 7.06 -22.29 7.64
N SER A 59 8.19 -22.85 7.19
CA SER A 59 9.41 -22.93 7.99
C SER A 59 10.10 -21.59 8.21
N ASP A 60 9.86 -20.61 7.35
CA ASP A 60 10.32 -19.23 7.49
C ASP A 60 9.58 -18.48 8.61
N MET A 61 8.42 -18.97 9.02
CA MET A 61 7.55 -18.35 10.04
C MET A 61 7.25 -16.86 9.77
N GLY A 62 7.17 -16.48 8.50
CA GLY A 62 6.89 -15.11 8.08
C GLY A 62 8.03 -14.11 8.25
N LYS A 63 9.22 -14.54 8.64
CA LYS A 63 10.37 -13.65 8.88
C LYS A 63 10.74 -12.81 7.65
N THR A 64 10.78 -13.46 6.48
CA THR A 64 11.11 -12.76 5.23
C THR A 64 10.03 -11.73 4.86
N ALA A 65 8.76 -12.07 5.01
CA ALA A 65 7.66 -11.13 4.75
C ALA A 65 7.66 -9.94 5.72
N VAL A 66 7.90 -10.19 7.00
CA VAL A 66 8.02 -9.14 8.04
C VAL A 66 9.20 -8.21 7.76
N ALA A 67 10.33 -8.74 7.29
CA ALA A 67 11.48 -7.93 6.90
C ALA A 67 11.26 -7.17 5.59
N PHE A 68 10.54 -7.76 4.64
CA PHE A 68 10.25 -7.17 3.33
C PHE A 68 9.32 -5.94 3.41
N MET A 69 8.26 -6.01 4.19
CA MET A 69 7.22 -4.97 4.22
C MET A 69 7.74 -3.58 4.55
N PRO A 70 8.56 -3.36 5.62
CA PRO A 70 9.09 -2.03 5.90
C PRO A 70 10.01 -1.50 4.79
N LEU A 71 10.79 -2.39 4.17
CA LEU A 71 11.68 -2.04 3.06
C LEU A 71 10.89 -1.60 1.82
N TYR A 72 9.82 -2.32 1.51
CA TYR A 72 8.93 -1.98 0.41
C TYR A 72 8.22 -0.64 0.64
N GLN A 73 7.70 -0.40 1.84
CA GLN A 73 7.09 0.88 2.22
C GLN A 73 8.08 2.04 2.15
N ALA A 74 9.30 1.85 2.65
CA ALA A 74 10.37 2.86 2.57
C ALA A 74 10.74 3.19 1.12
N ALA A 75 10.78 2.19 0.24
CA ALA A 75 11.02 2.39 -1.18
C ALA A 75 9.91 3.20 -1.85
N GLN A 76 8.65 2.90 -1.53
CA GLN A 76 7.50 3.68 -2.02
C GLN A 76 7.52 5.13 -1.53
N GLU A 77 7.83 5.37 -0.25
CA GLU A 77 7.99 6.73 0.30
C GLU A 77 9.09 7.51 -0.43
N LYS A 78 10.20 6.87 -0.70
CA LYS A 78 11.32 7.46 -1.45
C LYS A 78 10.91 7.82 -2.88
N MET A 79 10.15 6.98 -3.55
CA MET A 79 9.64 7.25 -4.90
C MET A 79 8.69 8.45 -4.93
N ARG A 80 7.88 8.62 -3.90
CA ARG A 80 6.98 9.78 -3.74
C ARG A 80 7.70 11.06 -3.31
N GLY A 81 9.00 11.01 -3.03
CA GLY A 81 9.73 12.14 -2.46
C GLY A 81 9.35 12.44 -1.00
N GLY A 82 8.83 11.43 -0.28
CA GLY A 82 8.38 11.58 1.12
C GLY A 82 7.05 12.30 1.31
N GLY A 83 6.34 12.62 0.22
CA GLY A 83 5.05 13.32 0.26
C GLY A 83 3.85 12.41 0.53
N GLU A 84 2.71 13.03 0.84
CA GLU A 84 1.44 12.36 1.02
C GLU A 84 0.98 11.71 -0.31
N PRO A 85 0.60 10.42 -0.33
CA PRO A 85 0.09 9.78 -1.55
C PRO A 85 -1.32 10.26 -1.92
N ALA A 86 -2.07 10.77 -0.96
CA ALA A 86 -3.34 11.47 -1.11
C ALA A 86 -3.58 12.34 0.13
N SER A 87 -4.45 13.36 0.03
CA SER A 87 -4.79 14.20 1.18
C SER A 87 -5.55 13.43 2.26
N LEU A 88 -5.48 13.91 3.50
CA LEU A 88 -6.26 13.34 4.60
C LEU A 88 -7.77 13.40 4.31
N GLU A 89 -8.24 14.46 3.69
CA GLU A 89 -9.62 14.64 3.28
C GLU A 89 -10.05 13.55 2.27
N THR A 90 -9.23 13.26 1.27
CA THR A 90 -9.49 12.21 0.30
C THR A 90 -9.49 10.82 0.95
N TYR A 91 -8.47 10.52 1.77
CA TYR A 91 -8.38 9.28 2.53
C TYR A 91 -9.64 9.06 3.39
N THR A 92 -10.05 10.09 4.13
CA THR A 92 -11.22 10.00 5.02
C THR A 92 -12.51 9.83 4.24
N ARG A 93 -12.70 10.57 3.15
CA ARG A 93 -13.90 10.45 2.31
C ARG A 93 -14.06 9.04 1.75
N ILE A 94 -13.01 8.48 1.19
CA ILE A 94 -13.04 7.12 0.63
C ILE A 94 -13.29 6.08 1.72
N HIS A 95 -12.65 6.22 2.89
CA HIS A 95 -12.93 5.36 4.05
C HIS A 95 -14.40 5.40 4.46
N ALA A 96 -14.98 6.58 4.54
CA ALA A 96 -16.40 6.75 4.89
C ALA A 96 -17.32 6.12 3.84
N GLU A 97 -17.01 6.31 2.55
CA GLU A 97 -17.76 5.67 1.47
C GLU A 97 -17.72 4.14 1.56
N MET A 98 -16.55 3.57 1.81
CA MET A 98 -16.41 2.12 2.00
C MET A 98 -17.18 1.59 3.20
N ALA A 99 -17.20 2.34 4.29
CA ALA A 99 -17.85 1.93 5.53
C ALA A 99 -19.37 2.08 5.52
N PHE A 100 -19.88 3.14 4.88
CA PHE A 100 -21.27 3.58 5.06
C PHE A 100 -22.11 3.59 3.80
N ARG A 101 -21.53 3.66 2.61
CA ARG A 101 -22.31 3.59 1.34
C ARG A 101 -22.95 2.22 1.18
N LYS A 102 -24.15 2.25 0.63
CA LYS A 102 -24.90 1.05 0.25
C LYS A 102 -25.02 0.99 -1.27
N ASP A 103 -25.11 -0.23 -1.80
CA ASP A 103 -25.46 -0.47 -3.19
C ASP A 103 -26.98 -0.31 -3.41
N GLU A 104 -27.44 -0.52 -4.64
CA GLU A 104 -28.84 -0.40 -5.02
C GLU A 104 -29.75 -1.40 -4.31
N GLU A 105 -29.19 -2.49 -3.80
CA GLU A 105 -29.89 -3.55 -3.06
C GLU A 105 -29.86 -3.33 -1.54
N GLY A 106 -29.19 -2.29 -1.06
CA GLY A 106 -29.05 -1.95 0.36
C GLY A 106 -27.94 -2.71 1.09
N ASN A 107 -27.10 -3.45 0.36
CA ASN A 107 -25.90 -4.08 0.92
C ASN A 107 -24.74 -3.10 1.00
N GLN A 108 -23.73 -3.43 1.78
CA GLN A 108 -22.50 -2.64 1.79
C GLN A 108 -21.88 -2.62 0.39
N ILE A 109 -21.53 -1.42 -0.07
CA ILE A 109 -20.93 -1.26 -1.41
C ILE A 109 -19.60 -2.01 -1.52
N ASP A 110 -19.32 -2.57 -2.70
CA ASP A 110 -18.01 -3.17 -3.00
C ASP A 110 -16.93 -2.10 -2.94
N TYR A 111 -15.90 -2.34 -2.12
CA TYR A 111 -14.81 -1.36 -1.95
C TYR A 111 -14.04 -1.11 -3.24
N ASN A 112 -13.90 -2.11 -4.12
CA ASN A 112 -13.24 -1.91 -5.42
C ASN A 112 -14.00 -0.90 -6.28
N ARG A 113 -15.32 -0.94 -6.25
CA ARG A 113 -16.16 0.06 -6.94
C ARG A 113 -15.91 1.46 -6.42
N VAL A 114 -15.83 1.62 -5.09
CA VAL A 114 -15.50 2.92 -4.48
C VAL A 114 -14.13 3.42 -4.93
N LEU A 115 -13.13 2.53 -4.97
CA LEU A 115 -11.79 2.88 -5.43
C LEU A 115 -11.77 3.31 -6.89
N GLU A 116 -12.41 2.54 -7.78
CA GLU A 116 -12.50 2.87 -9.21
C GLU A 116 -13.18 4.20 -9.46
N GLU A 117 -14.31 4.48 -8.79
CA GLU A 117 -15.02 5.75 -8.88
C GLU A 117 -14.17 6.94 -8.42
N ASN A 118 -13.21 6.72 -7.54
CA ASN A 118 -12.29 7.73 -7.02
C ASN A 118 -10.93 7.75 -7.71
N GLY A 119 -10.74 6.94 -8.77
CA GLY A 119 -9.50 6.91 -9.56
C GLY A 119 -8.35 6.15 -8.91
N PHE A 120 -8.62 5.27 -7.95
CA PHE A 120 -7.61 4.43 -7.28
C PHE A 120 -7.68 2.99 -7.76
N THR A 121 -6.52 2.35 -7.84
CA THR A 121 -6.40 0.90 -7.88
C THR A 121 -6.29 0.36 -6.45
N HIS A 122 -6.48 -0.95 -6.28
CA HIS A 122 -6.25 -1.58 -4.98
C HIS A 122 -4.83 -1.30 -4.46
N GLN A 123 -3.83 -1.39 -5.33
CA GLN A 123 -2.44 -1.14 -4.96
C GLN A 123 -2.17 0.31 -4.56
N SER A 124 -2.63 1.28 -5.35
CA SER A 124 -2.44 2.70 -5.02
C SER A 124 -3.18 3.09 -3.73
N TRP A 125 -4.30 2.44 -3.45
CA TRP A 125 -5.03 2.64 -2.20
C TRP A 125 -4.27 2.07 -0.99
N LEU A 126 -3.62 0.91 -1.13
CA LEU A 126 -2.76 0.36 -0.06
C LEU A 126 -1.63 1.32 0.33
N GLU A 127 -1.08 2.08 -0.63
CA GLU A 127 -0.10 3.12 -0.33
C GLU A 127 -0.70 4.25 0.52
N VAL A 128 -1.91 4.68 0.20
CA VAL A 128 -2.63 5.70 0.96
C VAL A 128 -2.93 5.23 2.39
N GLU A 129 -3.44 4.01 2.53
CA GLU A 129 -3.68 3.40 3.84
C GLU A 129 -2.39 3.22 4.65
N GLY A 130 -1.34 2.73 4.02
CA GLY A 130 -0.04 2.53 4.66
C GLY A 130 0.59 3.83 5.16
N TYR A 131 0.29 4.95 4.51
CA TYR A 131 0.71 6.28 4.96
C TYR A 131 -0.13 6.80 6.12
N TRP A 132 -1.45 6.83 5.97
CA TRP A 132 -2.34 7.51 6.91
C TRP A 132 -2.72 6.67 8.16
N THR A 133 -2.93 5.37 8.01
CA THR A 133 -3.37 4.51 9.13
C THR A 133 -2.45 4.60 10.35
N PRO A 134 -1.11 4.56 10.22
CA PRO A 134 -0.23 4.72 11.38
C PRO A 134 -0.29 6.11 12.03
N ILE A 135 -0.73 7.14 11.30
CA ILE A 135 -0.79 8.51 11.79
C ILE A 135 -2.10 8.81 12.49
N VAL A 136 -3.22 8.30 11.97
CA VAL A 136 -4.56 8.69 12.45
C VAL A 136 -5.38 7.52 13.01
N GLY A 137 -4.92 6.28 12.86
CA GLY A 137 -5.69 5.09 13.17
C GLY A 137 -5.86 4.82 14.66
N ALA A 138 -4.79 4.86 15.46
CA ALA A 138 -4.86 4.56 16.89
C ALA A 138 -3.68 5.17 17.66
N PRO A 139 -3.91 5.55 18.95
CA PRO A 139 -2.88 6.16 19.79
C PRO A 139 -1.66 5.29 20.10
N ASP A 140 -1.76 3.98 19.93
CA ASP A 140 -0.68 3.02 20.16
C ASP A 140 0.27 2.88 18.95
N GLN A 141 -0.04 3.53 17.84
CA GLN A 141 0.80 3.51 16.66
C GLN A 141 2.03 4.41 16.82
N PRO A 142 3.23 3.99 16.35
CA PRO A 142 4.46 4.76 16.51
C PRO A 142 4.46 6.14 15.85
N LYS A 143 3.66 6.33 14.82
CA LYS A 143 3.54 7.59 14.07
C LYS A 143 2.27 8.38 14.45
N TRP A 144 1.57 7.99 15.51
CA TRP A 144 0.34 8.63 15.92
C TRP A 144 0.49 10.14 16.12
N ASP A 145 -0.38 10.89 15.46
CA ASP A 145 -0.50 12.34 15.65
C ASP A 145 -1.90 12.65 16.21
N PRO A 146 -2.00 13.16 17.45
CA PRO A 146 -3.29 13.42 18.08
C PRO A 146 -4.12 14.52 17.39
N VAL A 147 -3.46 15.50 16.78
CA VAL A 147 -4.14 16.59 16.05
C VAL A 147 -4.74 16.06 14.75
N LEU A 148 -3.96 15.33 13.97
CA LEU A 148 -4.42 14.71 12.74
C LEU A 148 -5.44 13.60 13.00
N GLY A 149 -5.28 12.84 14.09
CA GLY A 149 -6.25 11.84 14.52
C GLY A 149 -7.60 12.45 14.89
N GLN A 150 -7.60 13.62 15.56
CA GLN A 150 -8.82 14.37 15.83
C GLN A 150 -9.46 14.88 14.54
N LYS A 151 -8.68 15.49 13.66
CA LYS A 151 -9.17 15.97 12.35
C LYS A 151 -9.78 14.83 11.54
N PHE A 152 -9.14 13.66 11.54
CA PHE A 152 -9.69 12.46 10.87
C PHE A 152 -11.07 12.08 11.41
N ARG A 153 -11.26 12.05 12.73
CA ARG A 153 -12.57 11.73 13.33
C ARG A 153 -13.65 12.75 12.96
N GLU A 154 -13.31 14.03 12.95
CA GLU A 154 -14.25 15.10 12.54
C GLU A 154 -14.64 14.99 11.07
N LEU A 155 -13.67 14.72 10.20
CA LEU A 155 -13.92 14.47 8.79
C LEU A 155 -14.75 13.21 8.56
N MET A 156 -14.47 12.11 9.27
CA MET A 156 -15.28 10.88 9.20
C MET A 156 -16.73 11.15 9.58
N GLN A 157 -16.98 11.92 10.64
CA GLN A 157 -18.33 12.30 11.03
C GLN A 157 -19.02 13.14 9.96
N SER A 158 -18.30 14.12 9.41
CA SER A 158 -18.83 14.98 8.32
C SER A 158 -19.18 14.17 7.07
N GLU A 159 -18.33 13.26 6.66
CA GLU A 159 -18.57 12.42 5.48
C GLU A 159 -19.70 11.42 5.73
N SER A 160 -19.79 10.85 6.93
CA SER A 160 -20.90 10.00 7.34
C SER A 160 -22.24 10.75 7.27
N ASP A 161 -22.27 11.97 7.78
CA ASP A 161 -23.47 12.84 7.75
C ASP A 161 -23.92 13.11 6.30
N LYS A 162 -22.99 13.36 5.39
CA LYS A 162 -23.30 13.53 3.96
C LYS A 162 -23.90 12.27 3.33
N ILE A 163 -23.32 11.11 3.63
CA ILE A 163 -23.79 9.83 3.08
C ILE A 163 -25.20 9.50 3.58
N PHE A 164 -25.50 9.75 4.85
CA PHE A 164 -26.81 9.51 5.44
C PHE A 164 -27.82 10.66 5.28
N GLY A 165 -27.40 11.77 4.67
CA GLY A 165 -28.24 12.94 4.47
C GLY A 165 -28.61 13.69 5.77
N ILE A 166 -27.74 13.62 6.78
CA ILE A 166 -27.92 14.26 8.07
C ILE A 166 -27.45 15.73 7.96
N VAL A 167 -28.32 16.67 8.32
CA VAL A 167 -28.01 18.10 8.41
C VAL A 167 -27.81 18.44 9.89
N ARG A 168 -26.65 18.94 10.22
CA ARG A 168 -26.31 19.41 11.58
C ARG A 168 -26.18 20.93 11.62
#